data_441dae5f2cfbfdaa31df335af7d1a124
#
_entry.id   441dae5f2cfbfdaa31df335af7d1a124
#
_cell.length_a   1.000
_cell.length_b   1.000
_cell.length_c   1.000
_cell.angle_alpha   90.00
_cell.angle_beta   90.00
_cell.angle_gamma   90.00
#
_symmetry.space_group_name_H-M   'P 1'
#
loop_
_entity.id
_entity.type
_entity.pdbx_description
1 polymer ?
#
loop_
_entity_poly.entity_id
_entity_poly.type
_entity_poly.pdbx_seq_one_letter_code
_entity_poly.pdbx_strand_id
1 'polypeptide(L)'
;LACIPASANGNAKLLVKEDGIIAGVSFAKMIFEYVDVDLKIETFIEDGTFVKKGDVVFHVSGNSQSILKAERLVLNSMQRMSAIATKTNKYVRLLEGTKTKILDTRKTTPGFRACEKWAVKIGGGENHRFALYDMIMIKDNHVDFAGGIEKAIDRVHAFMKENQLNLQVEV
;
A
#
# COMPACT_ATOMS: atom_id res chain seq x y z
N LEU A 1 -10.67 16.51 -21.66
CA LEU A 1 -9.63 16.32 -22.69
C LEU A 1 -10.01 16.92 -24.05
N ALA A 2 -11.30 17.02 -24.37
CA ALA A 2 -11.77 17.50 -25.70
C ALA A 2 -11.30 18.93 -26.06
N CYS A 3 -11.00 19.76 -25.06
CA CYS A 3 -10.52 21.13 -25.27
C CYS A 3 -8.98 21.26 -25.36
N ILE A 4 -8.25 20.15 -25.26
CA ILE A 4 -6.78 20.16 -25.26
C ILE A 4 -6.28 19.54 -26.56
N PRO A 5 -5.46 20.25 -27.36
CA PRO A 5 -4.87 19.65 -28.56
C PRO A 5 -4.06 18.40 -28.24
N ALA A 6 -4.13 17.37 -29.09
CA ALA A 6 -3.37 16.13 -28.90
C ALA A 6 -1.85 16.35 -28.86
N SER A 7 -1.37 17.40 -29.53
CA SER A 7 0.05 17.78 -29.57
C SER A 7 0.49 18.67 -28.40
N ALA A 8 -0.43 19.04 -27.49
CA ALA A 8 -0.10 19.94 -26.38
C ALA A 8 0.82 19.23 -25.38
N ASN A 9 1.93 19.86 -25.06
CA ASN A 9 2.83 19.47 -23.97
C ASN A 9 2.70 20.42 -22.79
N GLY A 10 2.92 19.88 -21.59
CA GLY A 10 2.82 20.65 -20.36
C GLY A 10 3.66 20.07 -19.24
N ASN A 11 3.63 20.80 -18.12
CA ASN A 11 4.30 20.42 -16.89
C ASN A 11 3.30 20.46 -15.75
N ALA A 12 3.37 19.50 -14.86
CA ALA A 12 2.63 19.48 -13.61
C ALA A 12 3.56 19.14 -12.45
N LYS A 13 3.16 19.52 -11.23
CA LYS A 13 3.88 19.20 -10.01
C LYS A 13 2.94 18.65 -8.97
N LEU A 14 3.41 17.66 -8.20
CA LEU A 14 2.69 17.19 -7.03
C LEU A 14 3.09 18.01 -5.81
N LEU A 15 2.10 18.73 -5.27
CA LEU A 15 2.27 19.63 -4.12
C LEU A 15 1.60 19.03 -2.89
N VAL A 16 2.35 18.89 -1.79
CA VAL A 16 1.86 18.43 -0.50
C VAL A 16 0.89 19.45 0.12
N LYS A 17 -0.26 19.00 0.61
CA LYS A 17 -1.29 19.85 1.21
C LYS A 17 -1.34 19.77 2.74
N GLU A 18 -0.82 18.69 3.34
CA GLU A 18 -0.80 18.44 4.79
C GLU A 18 0.50 17.73 5.16
N ASP A 19 0.97 17.95 6.40
CA ASP A 19 2.16 17.29 6.94
C ASP A 19 1.90 15.78 7.14
N GLY A 20 2.91 14.94 6.86
CA GLY A 20 2.79 13.50 7.04
C GLY A 20 3.89 12.68 6.37
N ILE A 21 3.69 11.38 6.28
CA ILE A 21 4.55 10.47 5.53
C ILE A 21 4.02 10.35 4.12
N ILE A 22 4.83 10.73 3.13
CA ILE A 22 4.45 10.55 1.73
C ILE A 22 4.52 9.07 1.35
N ALA A 23 3.50 8.57 0.62
CA ALA A 23 3.47 7.22 0.11
C ALA A 23 2.74 7.13 -1.23
N GLY A 24 3.20 6.22 -2.09
CA GLY A 24 2.67 6.02 -3.44
C GLY A 24 3.43 6.75 -4.52
N VAL A 25 4.61 7.30 -4.24
CA VAL A 25 5.48 7.94 -5.25
C VAL A 25 5.89 6.92 -6.31
N SER A 26 6.38 5.77 -5.87
CA SER A 26 6.73 4.66 -6.78
C SER A 26 5.52 4.17 -7.58
N PHE A 27 4.34 4.09 -6.96
CA PHE A 27 3.11 3.70 -7.65
C PHE A 27 2.66 4.77 -8.66
N ALA A 28 2.81 6.05 -8.35
CA ALA A 28 2.54 7.15 -9.29
C ALA A 28 3.43 7.07 -10.54
N LYS A 29 4.72 6.77 -10.37
CA LYS A 29 5.65 6.53 -11.50
C LYS A 29 5.13 5.40 -12.41
N MET A 30 4.72 4.27 -11.84
CA MET A 30 4.14 3.15 -12.60
C MET A 30 2.86 3.53 -13.34
N ILE A 31 1.98 4.34 -12.72
CA ILE A 31 0.76 4.82 -13.38
C ILE A 31 1.07 5.71 -14.58
N PHE A 32 1.98 6.67 -14.42
CA PHE A 32 2.37 7.56 -15.51
C PHE A 32 3.02 6.78 -16.66
N GLU A 33 3.95 5.88 -16.38
CA GLU A 33 4.61 5.03 -17.36
C GLU A 33 3.59 4.12 -18.08
N TYR A 34 2.60 3.57 -17.38
CA TYR A 34 1.54 2.77 -17.99
C TYR A 34 0.65 3.60 -18.94
N VAL A 35 0.39 4.86 -18.59
CA VAL A 35 -0.47 5.75 -19.40
C VAL A 35 0.29 6.26 -20.64
N ASP A 36 1.57 6.60 -20.48
CA ASP A 36 2.38 7.13 -21.55
C ASP A 36 3.88 7.05 -21.17
N VAL A 37 4.62 6.20 -21.86
CA VAL A 37 6.05 5.94 -21.59
C VAL A 37 6.97 7.12 -21.88
N ASP A 38 6.49 8.11 -22.65
CA ASP A 38 7.25 9.31 -23.02
C ASP A 38 7.16 10.41 -21.94
N LEU A 39 6.31 10.24 -20.92
CA LEU A 39 6.26 11.16 -19.80
C LEU A 39 7.55 11.10 -18.98
N LYS A 40 8.09 12.28 -18.68
CA LYS A 40 9.30 12.42 -17.85
C LYS A 40 8.90 12.81 -16.44
N ILE A 41 9.39 12.05 -15.45
CA ILE A 41 9.12 12.30 -14.03
C ILE A 41 10.45 12.59 -13.34
N GLU A 42 10.54 13.76 -12.74
CA GLU A 42 11.65 14.18 -11.89
C GLU A 42 11.19 14.14 -10.43
N THR A 43 11.75 13.21 -9.65
CA THR A 43 11.37 12.97 -8.26
C THR A 43 12.33 13.65 -7.31
N PHE A 44 11.81 14.39 -6.34
CA PHE A 44 12.57 15.10 -5.30
C PHE A 44 12.43 14.43 -3.93
N ILE A 45 11.29 13.77 -3.69
CA ILE A 45 10.97 13.15 -2.40
C ILE A 45 10.45 11.72 -2.65
N GLU A 46 11.07 10.75 -2.00
CA GLU A 46 10.73 9.34 -2.15
C GLU A 46 9.75 8.87 -1.05
N ASP A 47 9.15 7.69 -1.29
CA ASP A 47 8.23 7.05 -0.34
C ASP A 47 8.85 6.92 1.06
N GLY A 48 8.05 7.16 2.10
CA GLY A 48 8.45 7.05 3.50
C GLY A 48 9.05 8.31 4.11
N THR A 49 9.30 9.33 3.30
CA THR A 49 9.82 10.62 3.79
C THR A 49 8.72 11.40 4.52
N PHE A 50 9.07 12.02 5.65
CA PHE A 50 8.20 13.01 6.28
C PHE A 50 8.20 14.31 5.46
N VAL A 51 7.03 14.76 5.07
CA VAL A 51 6.82 15.95 4.24
C VAL A 51 6.00 16.98 4.98
N LYS A 52 6.18 18.25 4.58
CA LYS A 52 5.43 19.41 5.07
C LYS A 52 4.52 19.98 3.99
N LYS A 53 3.48 20.64 4.42
CA LYS A 53 2.62 21.41 3.51
C LYS A 53 3.46 22.39 2.68
N GLY A 54 3.31 22.30 1.37
CA GLY A 54 4.05 23.14 0.40
C GLY A 54 5.22 22.43 -0.27
N ASP A 55 5.67 21.29 0.24
CA ASP A 55 6.74 20.52 -0.40
C ASP A 55 6.30 20.04 -1.79
N VAL A 56 7.25 19.98 -2.72
CA VAL A 56 7.07 19.44 -4.07
C VAL A 56 7.68 18.03 -4.12
N VAL A 57 6.86 17.04 -4.40
CA VAL A 57 7.29 15.61 -4.39
C VAL A 57 7.95 15.24 -5.71
N PHE A 58 7.33 15.61 -6.82
CA PHE A 58 7.87 15.39 -8.16
C PHE A 58 7.30 16.39 -9.16
N HIS A 59 8.00 16.52 -10.27
CA HIS A 59 7.49 17.11 -11.51
C HIS A 59 7.19 16.01 -12.53
N VAL A 60 6.18 16.24 -13.36
CA VAL A 60 5.89 15.43 -14.55
C VAL A 60 5.77 16.34 -15.76
N SER A 61 6.39 15.95 -16.85
CA SER A 61 6.39 16.71 -18.10
C SER A 61 6.15 15.81 -19.31
N GLY A 62 5.50 16.34 -20.33
CA GLY A 62 5.18 15.63 -21.56
C GLY A 62 3.78 15.95 -22.09
N ASN A 63 3.13 14.98 -22.74
CA ASN A 63 1.82 15.19 -23.34
C ASN A 63 0.76 15.55 -22.28
N SER A 64 0.12 16.71 -22.47
CA SER A 64 -0.86 17.25 -21.50
C SER A 64 -2.09 16.36 -21.32
N GLN A 65 -2.55 15.69 -22.37
CA GLN A 65 -3.69 14.78 -22.26
C GLN A 65 -3.32 13.52 -21.45
N SER A 66 -2.10 13.01 -21.62
CA SER A 66 -1.59 11.85 -20.86
C SER A 66 -1.44 12.18 -19.38
N ILE A 67 -0.87 13.35 -19.04
CA ILE A 67 -0.78 13.82 -17.65
C ILE A 67 -2.17 13.88 -17.01
N LEU A 68 -3.15 14.49 -17.68
CA LEU A 68 -4.51 14.62 -17.15
C LEU A 68 -5.27 13.30 -17.07
N LYS A 69 -5.00 12.34 -17.95
CA LYS A 69 -5.57 10.98 -17.86
C LYS A 69 -5.10 10.25 -16.59
N ALA A 70 -3.82 10.39 -16.25
CA ALA A 70 -3.22 9.75 -15.08
C ALA A 70 -3.57 10.48 -13.76
N GLU A 71 -3.77 11.79 -13.80
CA GLU A 71 -3.84 12.68 -12.64
C GLU A 71 -4.73 12.15 -11.52
N ARG A 72 -5.99 11.84 -11.82
CA ARG A 72 -6.94 11.46 -10.76
C ARG A 72 -6.58 10.13 -10.10
N LEU A 73 -6.09 9.16 -10.87
CA LEU A 73 -5.65 7.88 -10.31
C LEU A 73 -4.41 8.07 -9.43
N VAL A 74 -3.44 8.87 -9.87
CA VAL A 74 -2.24 9.20 -9.10
C VAL A 74 -2.60 9.89 -7.80
N LEU A 75 -3.38 10.98 -7.86
CA LEU A 75 -3.75 11.77 -6.68
C LEU A 75 -4.55 10.94 -5.66
N ASN A 76 -5.56 10.18 -6.10
CA ASN A 76 -6.37 9.37 -5.20
C ASN A 76 -5.55 8.28 -4.53
N SER A 77 -4.67 7.61 -5.28
CA SER A 77 -3.82 6.55 -4.76
C SER A 77 -2.81 7.09 -3.75
N MET A 78 -2.08 8.15 -4.10
CA MET A 78 -1.10 8.75 -3.20
C MET A 78 -1.74 9.34 -1.95
N GLN A 79 -2.89 10.00 -2.07
CA GLN A 79 -3.63 10.53 -0.91
C GLN A 79 -4.02 9.40 0.05
N ARG A 80 -4.57 8.30 -0.47
CA ARG A 80 -4.96 7.14 0.34
C ARG A 80 -3.75 6.48 0.99
N MET A 81 -2.70 6.22 0.22
CA MET A 81 -1.48 5.58 0.72
C MET A 81 -0.77 6.45 1.76
N SER A 82 -0.64 7.76 1.51
CA SER A 82 -0.01 8.69 2.46
C SER A 82 -0.78 8.81 3.77
N ALA A 83 -2.11 8.82 3.72
CA ALA A 83 -2.94 8.80 4.93
C ALA A 83 -2.71 7.55 5.79
N ILE A 84 -2.62 6.37 5.14
CA ILE A 84 -2.34 5.11 5.83
C ILE A 84 -0.92 5.11 6.40
N ALA A 85 0.09 5.49 5.60
CA ALA A 85 1.49 5.55 6.04
C ALA A 85 1.67 6.51 7.21
N THR A 86 1.07 7.70 7.15
CA THR A 86 1.10 8.70 8.24
C THR A 86 0.49 8.16 9.52
N LYS A 87 -0.69 7.54 9.42
CA LYS A 87 -1.36 6.95 10.58
C LYS A 87 -0.56 5.79 11.17
N THR A 88 -0.03 4.92 10.34
CA THR A 88 0.83 3.81 10.75
C THR A 88 2.07 4.33 11.47
N ASN A 89 2.77 5.32 10.90
CA ASN A 89 3.96 5.92 11.50
C ASN A 89 3.69 6.52 12.87
N LYS A 90 2.52 7.15 13.05
CA LYS A 90 2.10 7.66 14.36
C LYS A 90 2.05 6.56 15.42
N TYR A 91 1.50 5.38 15.09
CA TYR A 91 1.45 4.26 16.02
C TYR A 91 2.81 3.61 16.22
N VAL A 92 3.60 3.46 15.17
CA VAL A 92 4.97 2.91 15.26
C VAL A 92 5.83 3.73 16.23
N ARG A 93 5.77 5.06 16.13
CA ARG A 93 6.49 5.95 17.05
C ARG A 93 6.08 5.80 18.53
N LEU A 94 4.81 5.50 18.80
CA LEU A 94 4.35 5.24 20.16
C LEU A 94 4.92 3.95 20.75
N LEU A 95 5.42 3.05 19.91
CA LEU A 95 5.98 1.76 20.31
C LEU A 95 7.51 1.76 20.33
N GLU A 96 8.14 2.90 20.07
CA GLU A 96 9.59 3.03 20.13
C GLU A 96 10.14 2.58 21.48
N GLY A 97 11.21 1.80 21.48
CA GLY A 97 11.80 1.21 22.69
C GLY A 97 11.13 -0.10 23.14
N THR A 98 10.05 -0.55 22.51
CA THR A 98 9.42 -1.85 22.77
C THR A 98 9.74 -2.87 21.65
N LYS A 99 9.43 -4.16 21.89
CA LYS A 99 9.50 -5.21 20.87
C LYS A 99 8.21 -5.35 20.07
N THR A 100 7.19 -4.56 20.38
CA THR A 100 5.85 -4.64 19.76
C THR A 100 5.88 -4.06 18.37
N LYS A 101 5.20 -4.71 17.42
CA LYS A 101 5.08 -4.29 16.03
C LYS A 101 3.63 -4.04 15.66
N ILE A 102 3.39 -3.07 14.79
CA ILE A 102 2.07 -2.82 14.20
C ILE A 102 1.93 -3.69 12.95
N LEU A 103 0.88 -4.50 12.93
CA LEU A 103 0.51 -5.33 11.78
C LEU A 103 -0.75 -4.77 11.10
N ASP A 104 -0.82 -4.91 9.81
CA ASP A 104 -2.04 -4.67 9.05
C ASP A 104 -3.02 -5.87 9.14
N THR A 105 -4.13 -5.76 8.43
CA THR A 105 -5.13 -6.83 8.34
C THR A 105 -5.59 -7.02 6.90
N ARG A 106 -6.48 -8.01 6.66
CA ARG A 106 -7.17 -8.20 5.38
C ARG A 106 -8.43 -7.34 5.21
N LYS A 107 -8.76 -6.50 6.20
CA LYS A 107 -9.90 -5.57 6.15
C LYS A 107 -9.52 -4.32 5.35
N THR A 108 -9.32 -4.51 4.04
CA THR A 108 -8.85 -3.50 3.10
C THR A 108 -9.96 -3.11 2.12
N THR A 109 -9.80 -1.96 1.48
CA THR A 109 -10.66 -1.54 0.37
C THR A 109 -10.61 -2.59 -0.76
N PRO A 110 -11.77 -3.05 -1.28
CA PRO A 110 -11.79 -3.97 -2.40
C PRO A 110 -10.93 -3.48 -3.58
N GLY A 111 -10.11 -4.38 -4.13
CA GLY A 111 -9.20 -4.07 -5.24
C GLY A 111 -7.95 -3.24 -4.88
N PHE A 112 -7.85 -2.70 -3.67
CA PHE A 112 -6.74 -1.81 -3.30
C PHE A 112 -5.81 -2.37 -2.20
N ARG A 113 -5.93 -3.66 -1.87
CA ARG A 113 -5.17 -4.31 -0.78
C ARG A 113 -3.66 -4.19 -0.92
N ALA A 114 -3.14 -4.38 -2.12
CA ALA A 114 -1.70 -4.31 -2.36
C ALA A 114 -1.15 -2.93 -1.98
N CYS A 115 -1.80 -1.87 -2.43
CA CYS A 115 -1.39 -0.49 -2.14
C CYS A 115 -1.56 -0.14 -0.66
N GLU A 116 -2.65 -0.58 0.00
CA GLU A 116 -2.88 -0.30 1.42
C GLU A 116 -1.86 -1.02 2.31
N LYS A 117 -1.53 -2.29 2.01
CA LYS A 117 -0.50 -3.04 2.73
C LYS A 117 0.90 -2.48 2.47
N TRP A 118 1.17 -2.05 1.25
CA TRP A 118 2.41 -1.36 0.91
C TRP A 118 2.55 -0.05 1.71
N ALA A 119 1.49 0.74 1.80
CA ALA A 119 1.48 1.97 2.59
C ALA A 119 1.74 1.74 4.08
N VAL A 120 1.24 0.63 4.67
CA VAL A 120 1.56 0.23 6.05
C VAL A 120 3.07 0.00 6.21
N LYS A 121 3.70 -0.70 5.26
CA LYS A 121 5.16 -0.91 5.27
C LYS A 121 5.93 0.41 5.16
N ILE A 122 5.52 1.29 4.26
CA ILE A 122 6.12 2.62 4.10
C ILE A 122 6.03 3.41 5.40
N GLY A 123 4.93 3.30 6.15
CA GLY A 123 4.74 3.94 7.45
C GLY A 123 5.54 3.31 8.61
N GLY A 124 6.31 2.24 8.36
CA GLY A 124 7.11 1.55 9.37
C GLY A 124 6.41 0.39 10.07
N GLY A 125 5.19 0.04 9.68
CA GLY A 125 4.50 -1.17 10.13
C GLY A 125 4.93 -2.42 9.39
N GLU A 126 4.36 -3.56 9.75
CA GLU A 126 4.59 -4.84 9.08
C GLU A 126 3.31 -5.38 8.47
N ASN A 127 3.46 -6.21 7.45
CA ASN A 127 2.33 -6.86 6.82
C ASN A 127 2.04 -8.19 7.52
N HIS A 128 0.80 -8.39 7.91
CA HIS A 128 0.22 -9.70 8.20
C HIS A 128 -0.11 -10.41 6.87
N ARG A 129 -0.66 -11.62 6.92
CA ARG A 129 -1.02 -12.39 5.72
C ARG A 129 -1.73 -11.54 4.66
N PHE A 130 -1.35 -11.74 3.42
CA PHE A 130 -1.95 -11.03 2.29
C PHE A 130 -3.33 -11.60 1.93
N ALA A 131 -3.47 -12.92 1.96
CA ALA A 131 -4.71 -13.59 1.57
C ALA A 131 -5.01 -14.80 2.49
N LEU A 132 -5.54 -15.89 1.92
CA LEU A 132 -5.82 -17.14 2.63
C LEU A 132 -4.82 -18.24 2.31
N TYR A 133 -3.87 -17.97 1.41
CA TYR A 133 -2.91 -18.93 0.90
C TYR A 133 -1.49 -18.78 1.49
N ASP A 134 -1.19 -17.66 2.11
CA ASP A 134 0.16 -17.32 2.58
C ASP A 134 0.36 -17.45 4.10
N MET A 135 -0.71 -17.72 4.85
CA MET A 135 -0.69 -18.01 6.28
C MET A 135 -2.02 -18.63 6.71
N ILE A 136 -1.97 -19.62 7.58
CA ILE A 136 -3.15 -20.23 8.20
C ILE A 136 -3.47 -19.47 9.50
N MET A 137 -4.76 -19.18 9.71
CA MET A 137 -5.24 -18.58 10.96
C MET A 137 -6.41 -19.40 11.49
N ILE A 138 -6.27 -19.89 12.70
CA ILE A 138 -7.32 -20.58 13.44
C ILE A 138 -8.04 -19.53 14.31
N LYS A 139 -9.36 -19.45 14.16
CA LYS A 139 -10.24 -18.54 14.90
C LYS A 139 -11.30 -19.33 15.65
N ASP A 140 -12.03 -18.63 16.53
CA ASP A 140 -13.10 -19.22 17.35
C ASP A 140 -14.00 -20.17 16.55
N ASN A 141 -14.55 -19.71 15.43
CA ASN A 141 -15.40 -20.53 14.58
C ASN A 141 -14.69 -21.79 14.04
N HIS A 142 -13.39 -21.71 13.77
CA HIS A 142 -12.62 -22.87 13.32
C HIS A 142 -12.45 -23.89 14.45
N VAL A 143 -12.22 -23.42 15.66
CA VAL A 143 -12.11 -24.24 16.88
C VAL A 143 -13.44 -24.95 17.13
N ASP A 144 -14.55 -24.21 17.09
CA ASP A 144 -15.89 -24.75 17.31
C ASP A 144 -16.25 -25.83 16.30
N PHE A 145 -16.07 -25.56 15.01
CA PHE A 145 -16.37 -26.52 13.94
C PHE A 145 -15.39 -27.70 13.89
N ALA A 146 -14.16 -27.52 14.39
CA ALA A 146 -13.22 -28.64 14.51
C ALA A 146 -13.54 -29.55 15.70
N GLY A 147 -14.30 -29.07 16.68
CA GLY A 147 -14.60 -29.77 17.91
C GLY A 147 -13.48 -29.67 18.95
N GLY A 148 -12.80 -28.49 18.99
CA GLY A 148 -11.77 -28.12 19.95
C GLY A 148 -10.45 -27.70 19.29
N ILE A 149 -9.64 -26.96 20.08
CA ILE A 149 -8.41 -26.33 19.61
C ILE A 149 -7.36 -27.38 19.15
N GLU A 150 -7.17 -28.44 19.92
CA GLU A 150 -6.22 -29.52 19.59
C GLU A 150 -6.57 -30.14 18.22
N LYS A 151 -7.86 -30.49 18.02
CA LYS A 151 -8.32 -31.06 16.75
C LYS A 151 -8.17 -30.08 15.57
N ALA A 152 -8.34 -28.78 15.81
CA ALA A 152 -8.11 -27.75 14.80
C ALA A 152 -6.64 -27.71 14.38
N ILE A 153 -5.73 -27.72 15.32
CA ILE A 153 -4.28 -27.71 15.09
C ILE A 153 -3.84 -28.99 14.37
N ASP A 154 -4.28 -30.16 14.85
CA ASP A 154 -3.94 -31.44 14.23
C ASP A 154 -4.38 -31.54 12.78
N ARG A 155 -5.59 -31.05 12.47
CA ARG A 155 -6.09 -31.01 11.09
C ARG A 155 -5.27 -30.05 10.21
N VAL A 156 -4.85 -28.91 10.73
CA VAL A 156 -3.97 -27.98 10.01
C VAL A 156 -2.62 -28.64 9.71
N HIS A 157 -2.01 -29.30 10.68
CA HIS A 157 -0.74 -30.01 10.47
C HIS A 157 -0.88 -31.16 9.45
N ALA A 158 -1.96 -31.94 9.53
CA ALA A 158 -2.25 -32.98 8.55
C ALA A 158 -2.41 -32.41 7.13
N PHE A 159 -3.19 -31.34 6.99
CA PHE A 159 -3.40 -30.62 5.72
C PHE A 159 -2.09 -30.08 5.13
N MET A 160 -1.25 -29.44 5.96
CA MET A 160 0.04 -28.93 5.49
C MET A 160 0.96 -30.06 5.02
N LYS A 161 0.99 -31.19 5.74
CA LYS A 161 1.79 -32.36 5.37
C LYS A 161 1.32 -32.99 4.07
N GLU A 162 0.01 -33.18 3.92
CA GLU A 162 -0.60 -33.76 2.71
C GLU A 162 -0.35 -32.92 1.46
N ASN A 163 -0.41 -31.59 1.60
CA ASN A 163 -0.25 -30.64 0.50
C ASN A 163 1.19 -30.11 0.36
N GLN A 164 2.15 -30.63 1.13
CA GLN A 164 3.57 -30.22 1.12
C GLN A 164 3.75 -28.71 1.34
N LEU A 165 2.92 -28.13 2.21
CA LEU A 165 2.95 -26.71 2.55
C LEU A 165 3.83 -26.45 3.77
N ASN A 166 4.52 -25.30 3.76
CA ASN A 166 5.27 -24.78 4.91
C ASN A 166 4.78 -23.35 5.20
N LEU A 167 3.65 -23.23 5.89
CA LEU A 167 3.00 -21.96 6.20
C LEU A 167 3.08 -21.69 7.70
N GLN A 168 3.12 -20.41 8.06
CA GLN A 168 2.91 -19.99 9.45
C GLN A 168 1.47 -20.28 9.86
N VAL A 169 1.28 -20.65 11.12
CA VAL A 169 -0.03 -20.88 11.74
C VAL A 169 -0.19 -19.93 12.91
N GLU A 170 -1.24 -19.14 12.87
CA GLU A 170 -1.67 -18.26 13.99
C GLU A 170 -2.94 -18.85 14.60
N VAL A 171 -2.97 -18.90 15.93
CA VAL A 171 -4.08 -19.46 16.74
C VAL A 171 -4.66 -18.38 17.61
#